data_2436c7595992400fa48375ca38bbcbb1
#
_entry.id   2436c7595992400fa48375ca38bbcbb1
#
_cell.length_a   1.000
_cell.length_b   1.000
_cell.length_c   1.000
_cell.angle_alpha   90.00
_cell.angle_beta   90.00
_cell.angle_gamma   90.00
#
_symmetry.space_group_name_H-M   'P 1'
#
loop_
_entity.id
_entity.type
_entity.pdbx_description
1 polymer ?
#
loop_
_entity_poly.entity_id
_entity_poly.type
_entity_poly.pdbx_seq_one_letter_code
_entity_poly.pdbx_strand_id
1 'polypeptide(L)'
;RVLNTLIFALYKQFFFSADKNKEDARIRNDLYVKGGYVERPADVTHSVQLSTFVDQRIDIQSSQTKALINIINKVEASGARMVLVQSPVKKAYYESFLNMKQYSATLASYAEYYDFNLLIDLDDNSHYYDHHHLNQAGVNLFNEKLIEVLSL
;
A
#
# COMPACT_ATOMS: atom_id res chain seq x y z
N ARG A 1 -6.40 20.32 16.60
CA ARG A 1 -5.40 19.60 15.77
C ARG A 1 -5.30 20.21 14.36
N VAL A 2 -6.42 20.46 13.66
CA VAL A 2 -6.42 21.04 12.28
C VAL A 2 -5.73 22.41 12.22
N LEU A 3 -5.96 23.29 13.21
CA LEU A 3 -5.35 24.61 13.27
C LEU A 3 -3.82 24.54 13.39
N ASN A 4 -3.29 23.65 14.22
CA ASN A 4 -1.84 23.45 14.36
C ASN A 4 -1.20 22.95 13.06
N THR A 5 -1.89 22.09 12.32
CA THR A 5 -1.43 21.60 11.00
C THR A 5 -1.38 22.71 9.98
N LEU A 6 -2.39 23.60 9.97
CA LEU A 6 -2.44 24.77 9.08
C LEU A 6 -1.32 25.78 9.41
N ILE A 7 -1.14 26.10 10.69
CA ILE A 7 -0.06 27.01 11.13
C ILE A 7 1.30 26.43 10.77
N PHE A 8 1.52 25.14 10.98
CA PHE A 8 2.77 24.45 10.63
C PHE A 8 3.01 24.39 9.11
N ALA A 9 1.96 24.21 8.32
CA ALA A 9 2.05 24.25 6.86
C ALA A 9 2.41 25.63 6.35
N LEU A 10 1.79 26.69 6.89
CA LEU A 10 2.12 28.08 6.58
C LEU A 10 3.54 28.42 7.02
N TYR A 11 3.93 28.04 8.22
CA TYR A 11 5.32 28.22 8.72
C TYR A 11 6.34 27.56 7.80
N LYS A 12 6.11 26.30 7.39
CA LYS A 12 6.94 25.62 6.39
C LYS A 12 7.02 26.37 5.06
N GLN A 13 5.89 26.89 4.60
CA GLN A 13 5.83 27.59 3.31
C GLN A 13 6.60 28.91 3.32
N PHE A 14 6.61 29.65 4.45
CA PHE A 14 7.26 30.96 4.55
C PHE A 14 8.71 30.90 4.99
N PHE A 15 9.09 29.94 5.83
CA PHE A 15 10.42 29.90 6.46
C PHE A 15 11.32 28.76 5.95
N PHE A 16 10.74 27.75 5.37
CA PHE A 16 11.47 26.72 4.65
C PHE A 16 11.09 26.81 3.18
N SER A 17 11.79 27.64 2.42
CA SER A 17 11.87 27.47 0.99
C SER A 17 12.38 26.06 0.75
N ALA A 18 11.47 25.14 0.50
CA ALA A 18 11.82 23.81 0.10
C ALA A 18 12.68 23.97 -1.14
N ASP A 19 13.93 23.61 -1.02
CA ASP A 19 14.86 23.54 -2.13
C ASP A 19 14.21 22.60 -3.17
N LYS A 20 13.50 23.18 -4.14
CA LYS A 20 12.73 22.45 -5.16
C LYS A 20 13.63 21.60 -6.07
N ASN A 21 14.95 21.68 -5.85
CA ASN A 21 16.00 20.99 -6.59
C ASN A 21 16.67 19.88 -5.81
N LYS A 22 16.19 19.45 -4.66
CA LYS A 22 16.67 18.20 -4.07
C LYS A 22 16.06 17.04 -4.85
N GLU A 23 16.68 16.78 -5.97
CA GLU A 23 16.55 15.51 -6.66
C GLU A 23 17.10 14.42 -5.73
N ASP A 24 16.27 13.43 -5.42
CA ASP A 24 16.60 12.17 -4.75
C ASP A 24 17.37 12.31 -3.42
N ALA A 25 16.68 12.78 -2.37
CA ALA A 25 17.24 12.77 -1.03
C ALA A 25 17.25 11.35 -0.45
N ARG A 26 18.44 10.78 -0.21
CA ARG A 26 18.58 9.55 0.57
C ARG A 26 18.42 9.85 2.05
N ILE A 27 17.47 9.19 2.71
CA ILE A 27 17.30 9.22 4.16
C ILE A 27 17.51 7.78 4.65
N ARG A 28 18.66 7.53 5.27
CA ARG A 28 19.14 6.18 5.62
C ARG A 28 19.35 5.33 4.34
N ASN A 29 18.60 4.22 4.20
CA ASN A 29 18.66 3.33 3.03
C ASN A 29 17.54 3.60 2.04
N ASP A 30 16.65 4.55 2.33
CA ASP A 30 15.53 4.89 1.47
C ASP A 30 15.91 5.98 0.49
N LEU A 31 15.55 5.82 -0.79
CA LEU A 31 15.68 6.82 -1.84
C LEU A 31 14.32 7.50 -2.05
N TYR A 32 14.25 8.79 -1.77
CA TYR A 32 13.05 9.57 -2.05
C TYR A 32 13.06 10.03 -3.50
N VAL A 33 12.12 9.49 -4.29
CA VAL A 33 11.93 9.86 -5.70
C VAL A 33 10.92 11.00 -5.80
N LYS A 34 11.23 12.02 -6.62
CA LYS A 34 10.36 13.16 -6.85
C LYS A 34 8.95 12.71 -7.28
N GLY A 35 7.93 13.22 -6.59
CA GLY A 35 6.54 12.81 -6.82
C GLY A 35 5.92 12.02 -5.65
N GLY A 36 6.69 11.78 -4.59
CA GLY A 36 6.17 11.18 -3.35
C GLY A 36 6.40 9.68 -3.22
N TYR A 37 7.21 9.10 -4.09
CA TYR A 37 7.61 7.69 -4.01
C TYR A 37 8.87 7.53 -3.16
N VAL A 38 8.91 6.51 -2.31
CA VAL A 38 10.07 6.11 -1.53
C VAL A 38 10.52 4.73 -1.99
N GLU A 39 11.69 4.68 -2.60
CA GLU A 39 12.27 3.44 -3.10
C GLU A 39 13.18 2.81 -2.05
N ARG A 40 13.04 1.51 -1.81
CA ARG A 40 13.97 0.68 -1.04
C ARG A 40 14.73 -0.26 -1.96
N PRO A 41 16.08 -0.18 -1.96
CA PRO A 41 16.88 -1.10 -2.76
C PRO A 41 16.54 -2.56 -2.51
N ALA A 42 16.63 -3.38 -3.54
CA ALA A 42 16.27 -4.80 -3.50
C ALA A 42 17.18 -5.64 -2.58
N ASP A 43 18.39 -5.17 -2.31
CA ASP A 43 19.39 -5.82 -1.47
C ASP A 43 19.15 -5.68 0.04
N VAL A 44 18.17 -4.85 0.44
CA VAL A 44 17.81 -4.68 1.85
C VAL A 44 16.68 -5.65 2.18
N THR A 45 16.98 -6.92 2.26
CA THR A 45 16.10 -7.89 2.91
C THR A 45 16.43 -7.91 4.40
N HIS A 46 15.54 -7.43 5.24
CA HIS A 46 15.64 -7.81 6.65
C HIS A 46 15.30 -9.30 6.74
N SER A 47 16.25 -10.10 7.22
CA SER A 47 15.97 -11.46 7.65
C SER A 47 14.97 -11.36 8.81
N VAL A 48 13.70 -11.26 8.45
CA VAL A 48 12.63 -11.42 9.42
C VAL A 48 12.74 -12.89 9.84
N GLN A 49 13.24 -13.13 11.08
CA GLN A 49 13.06 -14.41 11.70
C GLN A 49 11.66 -14.88 11.36
N LEU A 50 11.52 -16.16 11.02
CA LEU A 50 10.23 -16.83 10.83
C LEU A 50 9.41 -16.60 12.12
N SER A 51 8.82 -15.43 12.25
CA SER A 51 7.87 -15.12 13.30
C SER A 51 6.65 -15.97 12.95
N THR A 52 6.34 -16.92 13.78
CA THR A 52 5.05 -17.61 13.74
C THR A 52 4.00 -16.54 13.97
N PHE A 53 3.28 -16.18 12.91
CA PHE A 53 2.17 -15.24 13.04
C PHE A 53 1.06 -15.91 13.84
N VAL A 54 0.56 -15.19 14.83
CA VAL A 54 -0.60 -15.65 15.58
C VAL A 54 -1.84 -15.46 14.70
N ASP A 55 -2.75 -16.43 14.76
CA ASP A 55 -4.04 -16.33 14.08
C ASP A 55 -4.76 -15.05 14.47
N GLN A 56 -5.20 -14.29 13.49
CA GLN A 56 -5.86 -12.99 13.66
C GLN A 56 -7.08 -12.86 12.75
N ARG A 57 -7.92 -11.88 13.03
CA ARG A 57 -9.12 -11.59 12.22
C ARG A 57 -9.14 -10.12 11.88
N ILE A 58 -9.53 -9.82 10.64
CA ILE A 58 -9.78 -8.44 10.23
C ILE A 58 -11.15 -8.04 10.76
N ASP A 59 -11.19 -6.96 11.53
CA ASP A 59 -12.42 -6.33 11.97
C ASP A 59 -12.76 -5.14 11.07
N ILE A 60 -13.83 -5.25 10.31
CA ILE A 60 -14.30 -4.18 9.40
C ILE A 60 -15.24 -3.27 10.19
N GLN A 61 -14.71 -2.16 10.67
CA GLN A 61 -15.52 -1.19 11.41
C GLN A 61 -16.50 -0.46 10.51
N SER A 62 -17.73 -0.24 11.01
CA SER A 62 -18.80 0.41 10.25
C SER A 62 -18.46 1.84 9.80
N SER A 63 -17.64 2.57 10.56
CA SER A 63 -17.16 3.90 10.20
C SER A 63 -16.20 3.87 9.00
N GLN A 64 -15.31 2.88 8.94
CA GLN A 64 -14.38 2.67 7.83
C GLN A 64 -15.14 2.27 6.56
N THR A 65 -16.10 1.36 6.69
CA THR A 65 -16.98 0.96 5.59
C THR A 65 -17.75 2.15 5.00
N LYS A 66 -18.36 2.98 5.86
CA LYS A 66 -19.05 4.18 5.40
C LYS A 66 -18.14 5.16 4.68
N ALA A 67 -16.91 5.35 5.19
CA ALA A 67 -15.93 6.22 4.54
C ALA A 67 -15.51 5.67 3.17
N LEU A 68 -15.28 4.35 3.05
CA LEU A 68 -14.95 3.70 1.80
C LEU A 68 -16.08 3.86 0.77
N ILE A 69 -17.33 3.56 1.15
CA ILE A 69 -18.50 3.72 0.26
C ILE A 69 -18.65 5.17 -0.19
N ASN A 70 -18.44 6.14 0.69
CA ASN A 70 -18.47 7.55 0.32
C ASN A 70 -17.38 7.93 -0.70
N ILE A 71 -16.19 7.34 -0.59
CA ILE A 71 -15.11 7.54 -1.56
C ILE A 71 -15.50 6.94 -2.90
N ILE A 72 -15.98 5.69 -2.92
CA ILE A 72 -16.43 4.98 -4.13
C ILE A 72 -17.49 5.84 -4.86
N ASN A 73 -18.54 6.24 -4.15
CA ASN A 73 -19.63 7.05 -4.74
C ASN A 73 -19.12 8.39 -5.34
N LYS A 74 -18.14 9.04 -4.70
CA LYS A 74 -17.57 10.29 -5.22
C LYS A 74 -16.72 10.06 -6.47
N VAL A 75 -15.94 8.98 -6.51
CA VAL A 75 -15.11 8.62 -7.66
C VAL A 75 -16.02 8.29 -8.85
N GLU A 76 -17.03 7.44 -8.67
CA GLU A 76 -17.97 7.05 -9.71
C GLU A 76 -18.80 8.24 -10.20
N ALA A 77 -19.26 9.12 -9.29
CA ALA A 77 -19.97 10.33 -9.66
C ALA A 77 -19.13 11.31 -10.50
N SER A 78 -17.80 11.22 -10.43
CA SER A 78 -16.90 11.98 -11.31
C SER A 78 -16.69 11.34 -12.70
N GLY A 79 -17.29 10.17 -12.95
CA GLY A 79 -17.08 9.40 -14.17
C GLY A 79 -15.83 8.55 -14.20
N ALA A 80 -15.10 8.45 -13.09
CA ALA A 80 -13.90 7.60 -12.97
C ALA A 80 -14.27 6.18 -12.52
N ARG A 81 -13.50 5.20 -12.99
CA ARG A 81 -13.59 3.80 -12.55
C ARG A 81 -12.91 3.66 -11.19
N MET A 82 -13.59 3.04 -10.23
CA MET A 82 -13.01 2.71 -8.93
C MET A 82 -12.58 1.24 -8.92
N VAL A 83 -11.35 0.99 -8.57
CA VAL A 83 -10.79 -0.35 -8.40
C VAL A 83 -10.14 -0.44 -7.02
N LEU A 84 -10.49 -1.48 -6.28
CA LEU A 84 -9.89 -1.82 -5.00
C LEU A 84 -8.80 -2.86 -5.22
N VAL A 85 -7.62 -2.59 -4.73
CA VAL A 85 -6.47 -3.49 -4.88
C VAL A 85 -5.90 -3.83 -3.51
N GLN A 86 -5.80 -5.11 -3.21
CA GLN A 86 -5.02 -5.60 -2.07
C GLN A 86 -3.63 -5.99 -2.55
N SER A 87 -2.62 -5.25 -2.09
CA SER A 87 -1.23 -5.56 -2.39
C SER A 87 -0.79 -6.88 -1.75
N PRO A 88 0.16 -7.61 -2.37
CA PRO A 88 0.64 -8.86 -1.83
C PRO A 88 1.45 -8.65 -0.56
N VAL A 89 1.34 -9.60 0.35
CA VAL A 89 2.12 -9.71 1.58
C VAL A 89 2.72 -11.12 1.65
N LYS A 90 3.68 -11.36 2.57
CA LYS A 90 4.25 -12.72 2.74
C LYS A 90 3.15 -13.74 3.00
N LYS A 91 3.29 -14.91 2.39
CA LYS A 91 2.29 -15.99 2.44
C LYS A 91 1.87 -16.35 3.85
N ALA A 92 2.82 -16.58 4.75
CA ALA A 92 2.52 -16.94 6.15
C ALA A 92 1.77 -15.82 6.89
N TYR A 93 2.04 -14.55 6.56
CA TYR A 93 1.31 -13.41 7.11
C TYR A 93 -0.13 -13.36 6.57
N TYR A 94 -0.31 -13.54 5.28
CA TYR A 94 -1.64 -13.61 4.66
C TYR A 94 -2.50 -14.74 5.25
N GLU A 95 -1.92 -15.93 5.39
CA GLU A 95 -2.59 -17.13 5.92
C GLU A 95 -2.95 -17.00 7.40
N SER A 96 -2.30 -16.11 8.16
CA SER A 96 -2.65 -15.86 9.57
C SER A 96 -4.01 -15.17 9.75
N PHE A 97 -4.57 -14.58 8.70
CA PHE A 97 -5.89 -13.95 8.75
C PHE A 97 -7.02 -14.95 8.49
N LEU A 98 -7.66 -15.45 9.52
CA LEU A 98 -8.68 -16.51 9.45
C LEU A 98 -9.93 -16.15 8.64
N ASN A 99 -10.18 -14.87 8.39
CA ASN A 99 -11.38 -14.40 7.68
C ASN A 99 -11.10 -13.66 6.37
N MET A 100 -9.95 -13.90 5.73
CA MET A 100 -9.59 -13.24 4.46
C MET A 100 -10.63 -13.44 3.38
N LYS A 101 -11.17 -14.66 3.22
CA LYS A 101 -12.23 -14.93 2.23
C LYS A 101 -13.46 -14.06 2.45
N GLN A 102 -13.89 -13.90 3.70
CA GLN A 102 -15.04 -13.04 4.03
C GLN A 102 -14.71 -11.56 3.81
N TYR A 103 -13.51 -11.14 4.17
CA TYR A 103 -13.02 -9.78 3.96
C TYR A 103 -13.00 -9.43 2.47
N SER A 104 -12.37 -10.26 1.63
CA SER A 104 -12.32 -10.08 0.18
C SER A 104 -13.71 -10.04 -0.45
N ALA A 105 -14.61 -10.95 -0.05
CA ALA A 105 -16.00 -10.95 -0.54
C ALA A 105 -16.74 -9.65 -0.16
N THR A 106 -16.49 -9.11 1.02
CA THR A 106 -17.06 -7.83 1.46
C THR A 106 -16.56 -6.67 0.60
N LEU A 107 -15.24 -6.58 0.35
CA LEU A 107 -14.69 -5.53 -0.52
C LEU A 107 -15.20 -5.65 -1.96
N ALA A 108 -15.23 -6.86 -2.50
CA ALA A 108 -15.78 -7.14 -3.84
C ALA A 108 -17.27 -6.80 -4.00
N SER A 109 -18.03 -6.72 -2.91
CA SER A 109 -19.43 -6.26 -2.94
C SER A 109 -19.57 -4.74 -3.08
N TYR A 110 -18.52 -3.97 -2.84
CA TYR A 110 -18.57 -2.50 -2.91
C TYR A 110 -18.05 -1.93 -4.24
N ALA A 111 -17.01 -2.53 -4.81
CA ALA A 111 -16.43 -2.13 -6.09
C ALA A 111 -15.64 -3.30 -6.69
N GLU A 112 -15.14 -3.11 -7.90
CA GLU A 112 -14.22 -4.04 -8.54
C GLU A 112 -12.99 -4.24 -7.64
N TYR A 113 -12.69 -5.51 -7.31
CA TYR A 113 -11.67 -5.84 -6.30
C TYR A 113 -10.73 -6.93 -6.79
N TYR A 114 -9.44 -6.73 -6.55
CA TYR A 114 -8.39 -7.69 -6.86
C TYR A 114 -7.50 -7.96 -5.64
N ASP A 115 -7.40 -9.22 -5.24
CA ASP A 115 -6.47 -9.68 -4.21
C ASP A 115 -5.20 -10.22 -4.88
N PHE A 116 -4.13 -9.44 -4.88
CA PHE A 116 -2.87 -9.81 -5.51
C PHE A 116 -2.08 -10.87 -4.75
N ASN A 117 -2.47 -11.22 -3.53
CA ASN A 117 -1.93 -12.41 -2.87
C ASN A 117 -2.32 -13.72 -3.59
N LEU A 118 -3.38 -13.69 -4.41
CA LEU A 118 -3.87 -14.84 -5.18
C LEU A 118 -3.52 -14.75 -6.67
N LEU A 119 -3.07 -13.60 -7.15
CA LEU A 119 -2.84 -13.33 -8.57
C LEU A 119 -1.38 -13.31 -8.99
N ILE A 120 -0.47 -13.21 -8.03
CA ILE A 120 0.98 -13.20 -8.26
C ILE A 120 1.67 -14.10 -7.25
N ASP A 121 2.66 -14.86 -7.74
CA ASP A 121 3.52 -15.68 -6.89
C ASP A 121 4.85 -14.94 -6.66
N LEU A 122 5.05 -14.46 -5.45
CA LEU A 122 6.25 -13.75 -5.03
C LEU A 122 7.04 -14.58 -4.01
N ASP A 123 8.34 -14.70 -4.24
CA ASP A 123 9.23 -15.39 -3.29
C ASP A 123 9.42 -14.56 -2.02
N ASP A 124 9.11 -15.17 -0.87
CA ASP A 124 9.14 -14.52 0.44
C ASP A 124 10.52 -14.01 0.87
N ASN A 125 11.60 -14.56 0.30
CA ASN A 125 12.96 -14.22 0.68
C ASN A 125 13.58 -13.13 -0.20
N SER A 126 13.10 -13.00 -1.44
CA SER A 126 13.72 -12.11 -2.45
C SER A 126 12.88 -10.89 -2.84
N HIS A 127 11.54 -10.93 -2.61
CA HIS A 127 10.65 -9.88 -3.08
C HIS A 127 10.05 -9.01 -1.97
N TYR A 128 10.37 -9.28 -0.71
CA TYR A 128 9.83 -8.54 0.43
C TYR A 128 10.93 -7.90 1.27
N TYR A 129 10.65 -6.68 1.72
CA TYR A 129 11.46 -6.00 2.73
C TYR A 129 11.17 -6.53 4.14
N ASP A 130 9.90 -6.70 4.47
CA ASP A 130 9.39 -7.32 5.70
C ASP A 130 8.17 -8.19 5.38
N HIS A 131 7.31 -8.50 6.36
CA HIS A 131 6.17 -9.39 6.13
C HIS A 131 5.02 -8.76 5.32
N HIS A 132 4.97 -7.43 5.17
CA HIS A 132 3.88 -6.72 4.49
C HIS A 132 4.32 -5.61 3.53
N HIS A 133 5.62 -5.40 3.36
CA HIS A 133 6.15 -4.46 2.39
C HIS A 133 7.03 -5.16 1.36
N LEU A 134 6.77 -4.87 0.09
CA LEU A 134 7.63 -5.30 -1.01
C LEU A 134 8.94 -4.52 -1.00
N ASN A 135 10.03 -5.16 -1.42
CA ASN A 135 11.23 -4.47 -1.84
C ASN A 135 11.11 -4.05 -3.33
N GLN A 136 12.10 -3.37 -3.89
CA GLN A 136 12.02 -2.87 -5.27
C GLN A 136 11.82 -3.98 -6.31
N ALA A 137 12.40 -5.16 -6.13
CA ALA A 137 12.19 -6.29 -7.03
C ALA A 137 10.73 -6.77 -7.00
N GLY A 138 10.15 -6.90 -5.80
CA GLY A 138 8.75 -7.24 -5.62
C GLY A 138 7.80 -6.17 -6.18
N VAL A 139 8.11 -4.88 -6.01
CA VAL A 139 7.34 -3.77 -6.57
C VAL A 139 7.31 -3.83 -8.10
N ASN A 140 8.45 -4.12 -8.75
CA ASN A 140 8.50 -4.21 -10.21
C ASN A 140 7.57 -5.32 -10.72
N LEU A 141 7.67 -6.53 -10.16
CA LEU A 141 6.80 -7.66 -10.53
C LEU A 141 5.33 -7.37 -10.25
N PHE A 142 5.04 -6.75 -9.10
CA PHE A 142 3.68 -6.36 -8.76
C PHE A 142 3.10 -5.35 -9.76
N ASN A 143 3.87 -4.32 -10.16
CA ASN A 143 3.43 -3.32 -11.12
C ASN A 143 3.17 -3.92 -12.50
N GLU A 144 4.05 -4.80 -12.99
CA GLU A 144 3.85 -5.53 -14.24
C GLU A 144 2.53 -6.30 -14.21
N LYS A 145 2.30 -7.05 -13.14
CA LYS A 145 1.06 -7.83 -12.98
C LYS A 145 -0.18 -6.94 -12.81
N LEU A 146 -0.06 -5.82 -12.11
CA LEU A 146 -1.14 -4.84 -11.95
C LEU A 146 -1.57 -4.26 -13.31
N ILE A 147 -0.61 -3.85 -14.13
CA ILE A 147 -0.88 -3.32 -15.47
C ILE A 147 -1.57 -4.38 -16.34
N GLU A 148 -1.07 -5.62 -16.32
CA GLU A 148 -1.67 -6.75 -17.04
C GLU A 148 -3.14 -6.97 -16.61
N VAL A 149 -3.39 -7.09 -15.31
CA VAL A 149 -4.72 -7.40 -14.76
C VAL A 149 -5.73 -6.28 -15.00
N LEU A 150 -5.31 -5.03 -14.88
CA LEU A 150 -6.18 -3.85 -15.07
C LEU A 150 -6.27 -3.41 -16.52
N SER A 151 -5.51 -4.00 -17.43
CA SER A 151 -5.43 -3.64 -18.86
C SER A 151 -5.13 -2.15 -19.07
N LEU A 152 -4.11 -1.65 -18.34
CA LEU A 152 -3.66 -0.26 -18.36
C LEU A 152 -2.60 -0.02 -19.45
#